data_b1999c0bd18022624fb6701fc65a4315
#
_entry.id   b1999c0bd18022624fb6701fc65a4315
#
_cell.length_a   1.000
_cell.length_b   1.000
_cell.length_c   1.000
_cell.angle_alpha   90.00
_cell.angle_beta   90.00
_cell.angle_gamma   90.00
#
_symmetry.space_group_name_H-M   'P 1'
#
loop_
_entity.id
_entity.type
_entity.pdbx_description
1 polymer ?
#
loop_
_entity_poly.entity_id
_entity_poly.type
_entity_poly.pdbx_seq_one_letter_code
_entity_poly.pdbx_strand_id
1 'polypeptide(L)'
;RQMCIRDRLGGMTPDGINGVIDEIQEDPKVKALVVRVNSPGGDAVAAELIRARLVEYKKKTGNPVIISMGDTAASGGYWIATAGDRIVADPLSITGSIGVFAMSVHAEGLREELKVGRGGYRTTPLADFGNPAAAPGDVERRLIEGGVSRTYADFKKLVAESRGMSVEEVERVAQGRVWTGAQAVKFGLADAQGGMDEALKLACREAKLPAETASVLWEPVDTSWRGALRAFLQSLSLIHI
;
A
#
# COMPACT_ATOMS: atom_id res chain seq x y z
N ARG A 1 1.87 -11.72 -11.26
CA ARG A 1 2.54 -11.97 -9.96
C ARG A 1 1.82 -11.16 -8.90
N GLN A 2 1.38 -11.83 -7.85
CA GLN A 2 0.71 -11.21 -6.71
C GLN A 2 1.72 -10.39 -5.90
N MET A 3 1.46 -9.10 -5.73
CA MET A 3 2.26 -8.21 -4.88
C MET A 3 1.60 -8.13 -3.50
N CYS A 4 2.11 -8.88 -2.54
CA CYS A 4 1.78 -8.64 -1.14
C CYS A 4 2.69 -7.53 -0.61
N ILE A 5 2.11 -6.47 -0.09
CA ILE A 5 2.88 -5.43 0.60
C ILE A 5 3.35 -6.00 1.93
N ARG A 6 4.62 -6.35 2.00
CA ARG A 6 5.28 -6.80 3.23
C ARG A 6 6.59 -6.04 3.40
N ASP A 7 6.89 -5.72 4.61
CA ASP A 7 8.16 -5.13 5.04
C ASP A 7 9.32 -6.15 5.11
N ARG A 8 9.07 -7.44 4.78
CA ARG A 8 10.01 -8.55 4.94
C ARG A 8 9.99 -9.49 3.72
N LEU A 9 11.04 -10.32 3.63
CA LEU A 9 11.35 -11.28 2.56
C LEU A 9 10.11 -11.93 1.89
N GLY A 10 9.90 -11.66 0.61
CA GLY A 10 8.88 -12.28 -0.24
C GLY A 10 7.68 -11.40 -0.62
N GLY A 11 7.68 -10.09 -0.26
CA GLY A 11 6.66 -9.12 -0.66
C GLY A 11 7.25 -7.94 -1.43
N MET A 12 6.38 -6.99 -1.84
CA MET A 12 6.84 -5.71 -2.38
C MET A 12 7.28 -4.81 -1.24
N THR A 13 8.51 -4.32 -1.32
CA THR A 13 9.06 -3.34 -0.39
C THR A 13 9.07 -1.94 -1.01
N PRO A 14 9.02 -0.88 -0.21
CA PRO A 14 9.21 0.49 -0.71
C PRO A 14 10.51 0.65 -1.51
N ASP A 15 11.60 0.03 -1.07
CA ASP A 15 12.92 0.12 -1.71
C ASP A 15 12.92 -0.47 -3.14
N GLY A 16 12.22 -1.60 -3.34
CA GLY A 16 12.09 -2.20 -4.67
C GLY A 16 11.34 -1.30 -5.66
N ILE A 17 10.32 -0.59 -5.20
CA ILE A 17 9.58 0.39 -6.00
C ILE A 17 10.40 1.65 -6.22
N ASN A 18 11.10 2.14 -5.21
CA ASN A 18 11.93 3.35 -5.30
C ASN A 18 12.98 3.19 -6.38
N GLY A 19 13.67 2.03 -6.45
CA GLY A 19 14.68 1.78 -7.49
C GLY A 19 14.11 1.87 -8.91
N VAL A 20 12.93 1.29 -9.15
CA VAL A 20 12.26 1.39 -10.47
C VAL A 20 11.86 2.83 -10.78
N ILE A 21 11.30 3.55 -9.80
CA ILE A 21 10.89 4.94 -10.00
C ILE A 21 12.11 5.83 -10.26
N ASP A 22 13.24 5.58 -9.59
CA ASP A 22 14.48 6.34 -9.79
C ASP A 22 15.00 6.19 -11.22
N GLU A 23 14.93 5.00 -11.81
CA GLU A 23 15.31 4.76 -13.18
C GLU A 23 14.39 5.48 -14.19
N ILE A 24 13.07 5.33 -14.03
CA ILE A 24 12.10 5.86 -15.00
C ILE A 24 11.89 7.38 -14.90
N GLN A 25 12.13 7.99 -13.73
CA GLN A 25 11.90 9.43 -13.56
C GLN A 25 12.90 10.31 -14.31
N GLU A 26 14.09 9.78 -14.61
CA GLU A 26 15.14 10.50 -15.35
C GLU A 26 15.07 10.24 -16.87
N ASP A 27 14.24 9.27 -17.32
CA ASP A 27 14.09 9.00 -18.75
C ASP A 27 13.06 9.96 -19.39
N PRO A 28 13.51 10.89 -20.26
CA PRO A 28 12.63 11.87 -20.91
C PRO A 28 11.64 11.23 -21.89
N LYS A 29 11.82 9.95 -22.26
CA LYS A 29 10.91 9.21 -23.14
C LYS A 29 9.67 8.71 -22.37
N VAL A 30 9.75 8.56 -21.06
CA VAL A 30 8.61 8.18 -20.22
C VAL A 30 7.65 9.37 -20.11
N LYS A 31 6.42 9.20 -20.55
CA LYS A 31 5.38 10.24 -20.58
C LYS A 31 4.18 9.95 -19.71
N ALA A 32 4.04 8.72 -19.26
CA ALA A 32 3.03 8.29 -18.30
C ALA A 32 3.54 7.07 -17.53
N LEU A 33 3.02 6.85 -16.34
CA LEU A 33 3.29 5.66 -15.55
C LEU A 33 1.98 4.90 -15.31
N VAL A 34 1.96 3.62 -15.67
CA VAL A 34 0.87 2.71 -15.31
C VAL A 34 1.34 1.78 -14.22
N VAL A 35 0.71 1.87 -13.04
CA VAL A 35 1.04 1.03 -11.90
C VAL A 35 0.00 -0.08 -11.79
N ARG A 36 0.41 -1.33 -12.04
CA ARG A 36 -0.44 -2.50 -11.82
C ARG A 36 -0.39 -2.90 -10.35
N VAL A 37 -1.51 -2.75 -9.65
CA VAL A 37 -1.65 -3.15 -8.25
C VAL A 37 -2.39 -4.48 -8.17
N ASN A 38 -1.71 -5.51 -7.65
CA ASN A 38 -2.32 -6.80 -7.33
C ASN A 38 -1.92 -7.20 -5.90
N SER A 39 -2.61 -6.64 -4.92
CA SER A 39 -2.27 -6.75 -3.50
C SER A 39 -3.51 -6.72 -2.62
N PRO A 40 -3.62 -7.65 -1.65
CA PRO A 40 -4.69 -7.62 -0.65
C PRO A 40 -4.47 -6.54 0.42
N GLY A 41 -3.32 -5.87 0.41
CA GLY A 41 -2.89 -4.91 1.41
C GLY A 41 -1.68 -5.39 2.20
N GLY A 42 -1.50 -4.82 3.38
CA GLY A 42 -0.39 -5.12 4.28
C GLY A 42 -0.09 -3.94 5.20
N ASP A 43 1.19 -3.71 5.48
CA ASP A 43 1.64 -2.66 6.38
C ASP A 43 1.29 -1.26 5.86
N ALA A 44 0.66 -0.45 6.71
CA ALA A 44 0.19 0.89 6.34
C ALA A 44 1.35 1.87 6.08
N VAL A 45 2.48 1.70 6.79
CA VAL A 45 3.65 2.56 6.61
C VAL A 45 4.31 2.25 5.27
N ALA A 46 4.46 0.97 4.93
CA ALA A 46 5.00 0.57 3.63
C ALA A 46 4.10 1.05 2.48
N ALA A 47 2.78 0.94 2.63
CA ALA A 47 1.82 1.45 1.64
C ALA A 47 1.94 2.96 1.46
N GLU A 48 2.08 3.72 2.55
CA GLU A 48 2.26 5.18 2.49
C GLU A 48 3.59 5.57 1.85
N LEU A 49 4.69 4.90 2.16
CA LEU A 49 5.98 5.17 1.53
C LEU A 49 5.92 4.98 0.00
N ILE A 50 5.27 3.92 -0.47
CA ILE A 50 5.06 3.69 -1.90
C ILE A 50 4.16 4.77 -2.50
N ARG A 51 3.04 5.08 -1.85
CA ARG A 51 2.11 6.13 -2.30
C ARG A 51 2.81 7.48 -2.40
N ALA A 52 3.53 7.87 -1.35
CA ALA A 52 4.27 9.13 -1.30
C ALA A 52 5.29 9.23 -2.43
N ARG A 53 5.99 8.14 -2.74
CA ARG A 53 6.96 8.09 -3.84
C ARG A 53 6.30 8.28 -5.21
N LEU A 54 5.12 7.69 -5.43
CA LEU A 54 4.33 7.92 -6.66
C LEU A 54 3.87 9.38 -6.79
N VAL A 55 3.44 9.98 -5.68
CA VAL A 55 3.06 11.40 -5.64
C VAL A 55 4.27 12.31 -5.92
N GLU A 56 5.43 11.97 -5.38
CA GLU A 56 6.69 12.69 -5.64
C GLU A 56 7.08 12.59 -7.12
N TYR A 57 7.02 11.37 -7.71
CA TYR A 57 7.23 11.16 -9.15
C TYR A 57 6.35 12.08 -9.99
N LYS A 58 5.05 12.14 -9.71
CA LYS A 58 4.12 13.04 -10.40
C LYS A 58 4.55 14.50 -10.32
N LYS A 59 4.90 14.96 -9.11
CA LYS A 59 5.33 16.34 -8.87
C LYS A 59 6.62 16.68 -9.62
N LYS A 60 7.58 15.74 -9.65
CA LYS A 60 8.88 15.94 -10.27
C LYS A 60 8.82 15.92 -11.81
N THR A 61 8.08 14.97 -12.37
CA THR A 61 8.05 14.73 -13.82
C THR A 61 6.90 15.43 -14.56
N GLY A 62 5.80 15.70 -13.85
CA GLY A 62 4.54 16.14 -14.46
C GLY A 62 3.80 15.03 -15.22
N ASN A 63 4.31 13.81 -15.21
CA ASN A 63 3.71 12.67 -15.91
C ASN A 63 2.52 12.11 -15.13
N PRO A 64 1.40 11.77 -15.80
CA PRO A 64 0.26 11.15 -15.16
C PRO A 64 0.59 9.74 -14.66
N VAL A 65 0.00 9.38 -13.52
CA VAL A 65 0.06 8.04 -12.93
C VAL A 65 -1.33 7.41 -13.00
N ILE A 66 -1.44 6.30 -13.71
CA ILE A 66 -2.67 5.53 -13.84
C ILE A 66 -2.53 4.25 -13.05
N ILE A 67 -3.52 3.96 -12.21
CA ILE A 67 -3.58 2.71 -11.46
C ILE A 67 -4.42 1.70 -12.23
N SER A 68 -3.87 0.51 -12.45
CA SER A 68 -4.60 -0.64 -12.96
C SER A 68 -4.73 -1.68 -11.85
N MET A 69 -5.96 -1.89 -11.37
CA MET A 69 -6.20 -2.92 -10.36
C MET A 69 -6.16 -4.30 -10.97
N GLY A 70 -5.44 -5.22 -10.31
CA GLY A 70 -5.40 -6.64 -10.65
C GLY A 70 -6.59 -7.39 -10.07
N ASP A 71 -6.38 -8.68 -9.76
CA ASP A 71 -7.42 -9.51 -9.13
C ASP A 71 -7.81 -8.93 -7.77
N THR A 72 -6.83 -8.37 -7.06
CA THR A 72 -7.03 -7.73 -5.76
C THR A 72 -6.23 -6.43 -5.66
N ALA A 73 -6.89 -5.34 -5.26
CA ALA A 73 -6.24 -4.07 -4.92
C ALA A 73 -6.99 -3.45 -3.72
N ALA A 74 -6.77 -4.04 -2.54
CA ALA A 74 -7.56 -3.77 -1.35
C ALA A 74 -6.68 -3.29 -0.18
N SER A 75 -7.27 -2.61 0.80
CA SER A 75 -6.59 -2.13 2.01
C SER A 75 -5.34 -1.32 1.64
N GLY A 76 -4.13 -1.71 2.05
CA GLY A 76 -2.88 -1.06 1.64
C GLY A 76 -2.69 -0.97 0.12
N GLY A 77 -3.24 -1.92 -0.67
CA GLY A 77 -3.27 -1.83 -2.13
C GLY A 77 -4.15 -0.67 -2.63
N TYR A 78 -5.30 -0.44 -1.99
CA TYR A 78 -6.14 0.72 -2.28
C TYR A 78 -5.50 2.03 -1.77
N TRP A 79 -4.80 1.97 -0.64
CA TRP A 79 -4.00 3.11 -0.12
C TRP A 79 -3.02 3.60 -1.19
N ILE A 80 -2.25 2.69 -1.79
CA ILE A 80 -1.32 3.03 -2.89
C ILE A 80 -2.09 3.59 -4.09
N ALA A 81 -3.26 3.02 -4.43
CA ALA A 81 -4.06 3.46 -5.56
C ALA A 81 -4.51 4.93 -5.45
N THR A 82 -4.61 5.49 -4.23
CA THR A 82 -4.91 6.91 -4.03
C THR A 82 -3.86 7.88 -4.60
N ALA A 83 -2.67 7.40 -4.97
CA ALA A 83 -1.66 8.21 -5.67
C ALA A 83 -1.98 8.45 -7.14
N GLY A 84 -2.85 7.62 -7.73
CA GLY A 84 -3.18 7.71 -9.17
C GLY A 84 -4.00 8.94 -9.53
N ASP A 85 -3.81 9.42 -10.75
CA ASP A 85 -4.69 10.43 -11.37
C ASP A 85 -5.98 9.79 -11.87
N ARG A 86 -5.89 8.51 -12.26
CA ARG A 86 -7.02 7.65 -12.64
C ARG A 86 -6.83 6.25 -12.07
N ILE A 87 -7.93 5.63 -11.73
CA ILE A 87 -7.98 4.25 -11.22
C ILE A 87 -8.89 3.43 -12.13
N VAL A 88 -8.34 2.38 -12.71
CA VAL A 88 -9.05 1.40 -13.54
C VAL A 88 -9.16 0.09 -12.78
N ALA A 89 -10.36 -0.45 -12.68
CA ALA A 89 -10.62 -1.72 -12.01
C ALA A 89 -11.34 -2.70 -12.97
N ASP A 90 -10.83 -3.93 -13.04
CA ASP A 90 -11.61 -4.99 -13.70
C ASP A 90 -12.93 -5.19 -12.94
N PRO A 91 -14.07 -5.45 -13.63
CA PRO A 91 -15.36 -5.63 -12.96
C PRO A 91 -15.34 -6.61 -11.78
N LEU A 92 -14.50 -7.63 -11.85
CA LEU A 92 -14.36 -8.69 -10.84
C LEU A 92 -13.21 -8.45 -9.85
N SER A 93 -12.40 -7.41 -10.02
CA SER A 93 -11.35 -7.06 -9.04
C SER A 93 -11.93 -6.93 -7.64
N ILE A 94 -11.24 -7.46 -6.66
CA ILE A 94 -11.58 -7.24 -5.24
C ILE A 94 -10.83 -5.99 -4.78
N THR A 95 -11.57 -4.97 -4.32
CA THR A 95 -10.99 -3.68 -3.92
C THR A 95 -11.70 -3.07 -2.70
N GLY A 96 -11.38 -1.82 -2.38
CA GLY A 96 -11.87 -1.18 -1.16
C GLY A 96 -11.10 -1.67 0.06
N SER A 97 -11.78 -2.37 0.99
CA SER A 97 -11.22 -2.74 2.30
C SER A 97 -10.55 -1.52 2.99
N ILE A 98 -11.22 -0.35 2.87
CA ILE A 98 -10.78 0.90 3.50
C ILE A 98 -11.04 0.76 4.99
N GLY A 99 -10.04 0.22 5.69
CA GLY A 99 -10.11 -0.11 7.10
C GLY A 99 -8.73 -0.47 7.64
N VAL A 100 -8.61 -0.50 8.95
CA VAL A 100 -7.37 -0.83 9.68
C VAL A 100 -7.71 -1.75 10.82
N PHE A 101 -6.90 -2.76 11.03
CA PHE A 101 -6.98 -3.61 12.21
C PHE A 101 -5.58 -3.82 12.80
N ALA A 102 -5.54 -4.09 14.09
CA ALA A 102 -4.33 -4.56 14.76
C ALA A 102 -4.65 -5.90 15.44
N MET A 103 -3.67 -6.80 15.42
CA MET A 103 -3.76 -8.09 16.09
C MET A 103 -2.57 -8.24 17.02
N SER A 104 -2.86 -8.54 18.28
CA SER A 104 -1.86 -8.91 19.28
C SER A 104 -2.07 -10.35 19.69
N VAL A 105 -1.00 -11.13 19.70
CA VAL A 105 -1.02 -12.52 20.18
C VAL A 105 -0.25 -12.59 21.50
N HIS A 106 -0.89 -13.12 22.52
CA HIS A 106 -0.24 -13.35 23.81
C HIS A 106 -0.52 -14.77 24.32
N ALA A 107 0.43 -15.34 25.02
CA ALA A 107 0.40 -16.71 25.52
C ALA A 107 0.37 -16.76 27.07
N GLU A 108 -0.21 -15.73 27.70
CA GLU A 108 -0.27 -15.66 29.18
C GLU A 108 -0.98 -16.86 29.78
N GLY A 109 -2.17 -17.21 29.28
CA GLY A 109 -2.93 -18.37 29.77
C GLY A 109 -2.18 -19.70 29.61
N LEU A 110 -1.55 -19.91 28.44
CA LEU A 110 -0.71 -21.10 28.21
C LEU A 110 0.47 -21.16 29.18
N ARG A 111 1.12 -20.03 29.43
CA ARG A 111 2.22 -19.93 30.39
C ARG A 111 1.79 -20.29 31.80
N GLU A 112 0.60 -19.82 32.20
CA GLU A 112 0.01 -20.13 33.53
C GLU A 112 -0.32 -21.62 33.67
N GLU A 113 -0.94 -22.23 32.66
CA GLU A 113 -1.22 -23.67 32.63
C GLU A 113 0.05 -24.51 32.73
N LEU A 114 1.11 -24.11 32.03
CA LEU A 114 2.41 -24.77 32.07
C LEU A 114 3.22 -24.44 33.31
N LYS A 115 2.70 -23.62 34.24
CA LYS A 115 3.38 -23.18 35.47
C LYS A 115 4.74 -22.54 35.22
N VAL A 116 4.91 -21.88 34.07
CA VAL A 116 6.13 -21.15 33.71
C VAL A 116 6.10 -19.79 34.41
N GLY A 117 6.99 -19.58 35.37
CA GLY A 117 7.13 -18.30 36.07
C GLY A 117 7.65 -17.23 35.16
N ARG A 118 7.26 -15.98 35.45
CA ARG A 118 7.81 -14.79 34.82
C ARG A 118 8.42 -13.89 35.88
N GLY A 119 9.66 -13.48 35.67
CA GLY A 119 10.35 -12.50 36.51
C GLY A 119 10.85 -11.34 35.64
N GLY A 120 11.02 -10.16 36.24
CA GLY A 120 11.57 -8.99 35.57
C GLY A 120 11.34 -7.72 36.37
N TYR A 121 12.14 -6.70 36.08
CA TYR A 121 11.96 -5.36 36.61
C TYR A 121 11.56 -4.42 35.46
N ARG A 122 10.56 -3.59 35.70
CA ARG A 122 10.04 -2.63 34.71
C ARG A 122 10.46 -1.22 35.13
N THR A 123 11.11 -0.51 34.24
CA THR A 123 11.51 0.89 34.44
C THR A 123 10.43 1.87 33.99
N THR A 124 9.52 1.42 33.09
CA THR A 124 8.41 2.24 32.58
C THR A 124 7.15 1.37 32.40
N PRO A 125 5.94 1.98 32.37
CA PRO A 125 4.71 1.23 32.07
C PRO A 125 4.69 0.53 30.72
N LEU A 126 5.53 0.98 29.77
CA LEU A 126 5.63 0.44 28.40
C LEU A 126 6.84 -0.50 28.21
N ALA A 127 7.57 -0.84 29.26
CA ALA A 127 8.74 -1.71 29.13
C ALA A 127 8.41 -3.11 28.56
N ASP A 128 7.17 -3.53 28.70
CA ASP A 128 6.66 -4.82 28.20
C ASP A 128 5.81 -4.69 26.92
N PHE A 129 5.80 -3.53 26.26
CA PHE A 129 5.01 -3.32 25.06
C PHE A 129 5.28 -4.41 24.00
N GLY A 130 4.22 -5.08 23.52
CA GLY A 130 4.34 -6.17 22.55
C GLY A 130 4.89 -7.48 23.12
N ASN A 131 5.00 -7.64 24.44
CA ASN A 131 5.50 -8.88 25.03
C ASN A 131 4.48 -10.02 24.90
N PRO A 132 4.77 -11.09 24.13
CA PRO A 132 3.83 -12.18 23.92
C PRO A 132 3.57 -13.02 25.19
N ALA A 133 4.40 -12.89 26.22
CA ALA A 133 4.26 -13.64 27.46
C ALA A 133 3.28 -13.00 28.48
N ALA A 134 2.67 -11.87 28.15
CA ALA A 134 1.68 -11.19 28.98
C ALA A 134 0.55 -10.61 28.14
N ALA A 135 -0.65 -10.51 28.72
CA ALA A 135 -1.72 -9.74 28.13
C ALA A 135 -1.36 -8.24 28.09
N PRO A 136 -1.77 -7.49 27.05
CA PRO A 136 -1.52 -6.07 26.98
C PRO A 136 -2.20 -5.31 28.13
N GLY A 137 -1.46 -4.42 28.76
CA GLY A 137 -1.99 -3.55 29.82
C GLY A 137 -2.86 -2.42 29.24
N ASP A 138 -3.56 -1.69 30.12
CA ASP A 138 -4.49 -0.61 29.69
C ASP A 138 -3.82 0.52 28.90
N VAL A 139 -2.59 0.86 29.26
CA VAL A 139 -1.81 1.88 28.52
C VAL A 139 -1.49 1.40 27.12
N GLU A 140 -1.05 0.16 26.99
CA GLU A 140 -0.73 -0.47 25.72
C GLU A 140 -1.98 -0.58 24.83
N ARG A 141 -3.12 -1.05 25.38
CA ARG A 141 -4.39 -1.09 24.64
C ARG A 141 -4.79 0.26 24.10
N ARG A 142 -4.77 1.31 24.94
CA ARG A 142 -5.09 2.68 24.48
C ARG A 142 -4.16 3.18 23.38
N LEU A 143 -2.88 2.84 23.44
CA LEU A 143 -1.94 3.21 22.37
C LEU A 143 -2.24 2.49 21.06
N ILE A 144 -2.54 1.18 21.12
CA ILE A 144 -2.91 0.39 19.93
C ILE A 144 -4.22 0.91 19.35
N GLU A 145 -5.26 1.11 20.16
CA GLU A 145 -6.56 1.63 19.73
C GLU A 145 -6.43 3.04 19.13
N GLY A 146 -5.65 3.91 19.77
CA GLY A 146 -5.35 5.24 19.26
C GLY A 146 -4.61 5.22 17.93
N GLY A 147 -3.65 4.31 17.78
CA GLY A 147 -2.91 4.09 16.53
C GLY A 147 -3.82 3.62 15.40
N VAL A 148 -4.66 2.62 15.66
CA VAL A 148 -5.66 2.11 14.68
C VAL A 148 -6.63 3.20 14.26
N SER A 149 -7.19 3.94 15.24
CA SER A 149 -8.14 5.01 14.98
C SER A 149 -7.54 6.13 14.14
N ARG A 150 -6.30 6.53 14.43
CA ARG A 150 -5.57 7.54 13.68
C ARG A 150 -5.29 7.09 12.24
N THR A 151 -4.73 5.89 12.08
CA THR A 151 -4.43 5.35 10.74
C THR A 151 -5.70 5.22 9.90
N TYR A 152 -6.83 4.83 10.51
CA TYR A 152 -8.11 4.77 9.81
C TYR A 152 -8.61 6.16 9.39
N ALA A 153 -8.47 7.16 10.26
CA ALA A 153 -8.83 8.53 9.92
C ALA A 153 -7.96 9.08 8.77
N ASP A 154 -6.66 8.82 8.81
CA ASP A 154 -5.72 9.20 7.76
C ASP A 154 -6.07 8.49 6.42
N PHE A 155 -6.42 7.20 6.45
CA PHE A 155 -6.85 6.48 5.27
C PHE A 155 -8.10 7.09 4.64
N LYS A 156 -9.13 7.38 5.43
CA LYS A 156 -10.35 8.04 4.93
C LYS A 156 -10.05 9.39 4.32
N LYS A 157 -9.18 10.18 4.94
CA LYS A 157 -8.77 11.48 4.42
C LYS A 157 -8.06 11.36 3.07
N LEU A 158 -7.13 10.41 2.92
CA LEU A 158 -6.45 10.15 1.65
C LEU A 158 -7.43 9.77 0.54
N VAL A 159 -8.40 8.90 0.84
CA VAL A 159 -9.44 8.52 -0.12
C VAL A 159 -10.30 9.73 -0.48
N ALA A 160 -10.74 10.51 0.50
CA ALA A 160 -11.52 11.71 0.30
C ALA A 160 -10.82 12.70 -0.65
N GLU A 161 -9.54 12.98 -0.39
CA GLU A 161 -8.70 13.85 -1.21
C GLU A 161 -8.51 13.28 -2.63
N SER A 162 -8.21 11.99 -2.75
CA SER A 162 -7.95 11.34 -4.05
C SER A 162 -9.21 11.23 -4.90
N ARG A 163 -10.38 11.05 -4.28
CA ARG A 163 -11.63 10.80 -4.99
C ARG A 163 -12.55 12.02 -5.08
N GLY A 164 -12.16 13.15 -4.47
CA GLY A 164 -12.99 14.36 -4.41
C GLY A 164 -14.30 14.14 -3.63
N MET A 165 -14.26 13.29 -2.61
CA MET A 165 -15.39 12.95 -1.74
C MET A 165 -15.24 13.62 -0.37
N SER A 166 -16.34 13.81 0.35
CA SER A 166 -16.27 14.13 1.77
C SER A 166 -15.85 12.90 2.59
N VAL A 167 -15.31 13.11 3.79
CA VAL A 167 -14.92 12.01 4.70
C VAL A 167 -16.15 11.18 5.09
N GLU A 168 -17.32 11.81 5.20
CA GLU A 168 -18.59 11.14 5.50
C GLU A 168 -19.08 10.27 4.35
N GLU A 169 -18.86 10.67 3.09
CA GLU A 169 -19.14 9.85 1.92
C GLU A 169 -18.22 8.65 1.86
N VAL A 170 -16.91 8.85 2.14
CA VAL A 170 -15.95 7.75 2.25
C VAL A 170 -16.35 6.79 3.36
N GLU A 171 -16.77 7.27 4.54
CA GLU A 171 -17.20 6.40 5.65
C GLU A 171 -18.33 5.45 5.26
N ARG A 172 -19.28 5.88 4.41
CA ARG A 172 -20.39 5.04 3.95
C ARG A 172 -19.94 3.83 3.12
N VAL A 173 -18.78 3.91 2.47
CA VAL A 173 -18.21 2.85 1.63
C VAL A 173 -16.93 2.24 2.21
N ALA A 174 -16.46 2.74 3.35
CA ALA A 174 -15.31 2.26 4.09
C ALA A 174 -15.67 1.19 5.14
N GLN A 175 -15.18 1.29 6.36
CA GLN A 175 -15.39 0.35 7.47
C GLN A 175 -14.88 -1.07 7.16
N GLY A 176 -13.79 -1.18 6.39
CA GLY A 176 -13.23 -2.46 5.98
C GLY A 176 -14.04 -3.25 4.96
N ARG A 177 -15.12 -2.66 4.40
CA ARG A 177 -15.93 -3.34 3.38
C ARG A 177 -15.14 -3.54 2.11
N VAL A 178 -15.34 -4.69 1.49
CA VAL A 178 -14.77 -5.06 0.19
C VAL A 178 -15.82 -4.90 -0.90
N TRP A 179 -15.36 -4.46 -2.06
CA TRP A 179 -16.20 -4.20 -3.23
C TRP A 179 -15.62 -4.88 -4.46
N THR A 180 -16.48 -5.24 -5.40
CA THR A 180 -16.02 -5.59 -6.74
C THR A 180 -15.60 -4.32 -7.49
N GLY A 181 -14.76 -4.45 -8.53
CA GLY A 181 -14.39 -3.31 -9.36
C GLY A 181 -15.60 -2.58 -9.96
N ALA A 182 -16.63 -3.34 -10.37
CA ALA A 182 -17.88 -2.75 -10.85
C ALA A 182 -18.57 -1.90 -9.76
N GLN A 183 -18.61 -2.37 -8.52
CA GLN A 183 -19.15 -1.61 -7.39
C GLN A 183 -18.26 -0.41 -7.04
N ALA A 184 -16.94 -0.58 -7.10
CA ALA A 184 -16.00 0.51 -6.84
C ALA A 184 -16.21 1.69 -7.79
N VAL A 185 -16.40 1.44 -9.07
CA VAL A 185 -16.75 2.51 -10.04
C VAL A 185 -18.08 3.16 -9.69
N LYS A 186 -19.11 2.38 -9.32
CA LYS A 186 -20.41 2.91 -8.92
C LYS A 186 -20.35 3.81 -7.68
N PHE A 187 -19.44 3.49 -6.74
CA PHE A 187 -19.26 4.24 -5.51
C PHE A 187 -18.22 5.38 -5.61
N GLY A 188 -17.67 5.62 -6.81
CA GLY A 188 -16.65 6.65 -7.01
C GLY A 188 -15.26 6.27 -6.53
N LEU A 189 -15.02 5.02 -6.14
CA LEU A 189 -13.73 4.52 -5.68
C LEU A 189 -12.78 4.17 -6.84
N ALA A 190 -13.27 4.05 -8.06
CA ALA A 190 -12.51 3.91 -9.29
C ALA A 190 -13.13 4.76 -10.40
N ASP A 191 -12.35 5.08 -11.44
CA ASP A 191 -12.78 5.98 -12.53
C ASP A 191 -13.39 5.21 -13.70
N ALA A 192 -12.90 4.00 -13.97
CA ALA A 192 -13.34 3.20 -15.10
C ALA A 192 -13.27 1.70 -14.81
N GLN A 193 -14.14 0.95 -15.49
CA GLN A 193 -14.05 -0.50 -15.55
C GLN A 193 -13.12 -0.89 -16.70
N GLY A 194 -12.23 -1.85 -16.45
CA GLY A 194 -11.36 -2.41 -17.48
C GLY A 194 -10.11 -3.05 -16.91
N GLY A 195 -9.34 -3.66 -17.81
CA GLY A 195 -8.05 -4.26 -17.51
C GLY A 195 -6.87 -3.33 -17.79
N MET A 196 -5.72 -3.94 -18.07
CA MET A 196 -4.49 -3.21 -18.42
C MET A 196 -4.66 -2.39 -19.71
N ASP A 197 -5.39 -2.90 -20.68
CA ASP A 197 -5.61 -2.20 -21.97
C ASP A 197 -6.34 -0.86 -21.79
N GLU A 198 -7.35 -0.82 -20.90
CA GLU A 198 -8.05 0.42 -20.61
C GLU A 198 -7.15 1.39 -19.83
N ALA A 199 -6.34 0.88 -18.91
CA ALA A 199 -5.37 1.70 -18.19
C ALA A 199 -4.32 2.31 -19.14
N LEU A 200 -3.84 1.57 -20.12
CA LEU A 200 -2.91 2.07 -21.15
C LEU A 200 -3.55 3.13 -22.03
N LYS A 201 -4.80 2.92 -22.47
CA LYS A 201 -5.55 3.94 -23.22
C LYS A 201 -5.75 5.23 -22.43
N LEU A 202 -6.07 5.10 -21.13
CA LEU A 202 -6.17 6.25 -20.23
C LEU A 202 -4.83 6.96 -20.08
N ALA A 203 -3.74 6.21 -19.90
CA ALA A 203 -2.41 6.77 -19.81
C ALA A 203 -2.03 7.59 -21.07
N CYS A 204 -2.32 7.05 -22.25
CA CYS A 204 -2.11 7.78 -23.51
C CYS A 204 -2.94 9.07 -23.58
N ARG A 205 -4.22 9.01 -23.18
CA ARG A 205 -5.11 10.19 -23.16
C ARG A 205 -4.61 11.28 -22.21
N GLU A 206 -4.30 10.90 -20.96
CA GLU A 206 -3.84 11.86 -19.94
C GLU A 206 -2.47 12.46 -20.32
N ALA A 207 -1.60 11.67 -20.94
CA ALA A 207 -0.30 12.13 -21.46
C ALA A 207 -0.39 12.83 -22.83
N LYS A 208 -1.58 12.92 -23.44
CA LYS A 208 -1.80 13.49 -24.79
C LYS A 208 -0.96 12.82 -25.89
N LEU A 209 -0.77 11.49 -25.76
CA LEU A 209 -0.03 10.69 -26.74
C LEU A 209 -0.99 10.00 -27.71
N PRO A 210 -0.63 9.91 -29.01
CA PRO A 210 -1.36 9.06 -29.95
C PRO A 210 -1.12 7.59 -29.58
N ALA A 211 -2.20 6.84 -29.38
CA ALA A 211 -2.13 5.45 -28.90
C ALA A 211 -1.36 4.54 -29.88
N GLU A 212 -1.42 4.83 -31.18
CA GLU A 212 -0.77 4.05 -32.22
C GLU A 212 0.76 4.15 -32.20
N THR A 213 1.32 5.20 -31.61
CA THR A 213 2.77 5.46 -31.57
C THR A 213 3.37 5.25 -30.19
N ALA A 214 2.54 5.02 -29.18
CA ALA A 214 3.00 4.78 -27.82
C ALA A 214 3.58 3.36 -27.70
N SER A 215 4.79 3.26 -27.15
CA SER A 215 5.40 2.00 -26.77
C SER A 215 5.30 1.80 -25.26
N VAL A 216 5.14 0.55 -24.83
CA VAL A 216 5.06 0.19 -23.42
C VAL A 216 6.39 -0.42 -23.00
N LEU A 217 7.04 0.21 -22.01
CA LEU A 217 8.17 -0.37 -21.31
C LEU A 217 7.64 -1.13 -20.08
N TRP A 218 8.02 -2.39 -19.94
CA TRP A 218 7.65 -3.20 -18.80
C TRP A 218 8.79 -3.28 -17.80
N GLU A 219 8.58 -2.71 -16.62
CA GLU A 219 9.51 -2.81 -15.50
C GLU A 219 8.93 -3.74 -14.43
N PRO A 220 9.32 -5.03 -14.41
CA PRO A 220 8.90 -5.95 -13.37
C PRO A 220 9.64 -5.64 -12.08
N VAL A 221 8.91 -5.36 -11.00
CA VAL A 221 9.53 -5.30 -9.67
C VAL A 221 10.06 -6.71 -9.32
N ASP A 222 11.37 -6.82 -9.16
CA ASP A 222 12.01 -8.08 -8.78
C ASP A 222 11.73 -8.40 -7.32
N THR A 223 10.78 -9.32 -7.10
CA THR A 223 10.41 -9.84 -5.77
C THR A 223 11.17 -11.12 -5.42
N SER A 224 12.17 -11.52 -6.22
CA SER A 224 12.99 -12.70 -5.93
C SER A 224 13.95 -12.44 -4.75
N TRP A 225 14.43 -13.53 -4.14
CA TRP A 225 15.49 -13.43 -3.11
C TRP A 225 16.78 -12.77 -3.66
N ARG A 226 17.01 -12.87 -4.99
CA ARG A 226 18.14 -12.22 -5.66
C ARG A 226 17.94 -10.69 -5.74
N GLY A 227 16.71 -10.22 -5.97
CA GLY A 227 16.37 -8.81 -5.92
C GLY A 227 16.53 -8.25 -4.50
N ALA A 228 16.07 -8.97 -3.49
CA ALA A 228 16.27 -8.61 -2.09
C ALA A 228 17.77 -8.57 -1.71
N LEU A 229 18.57 -9.54 -2.18
CA LEU A 229 20.01 -9.55 -1.97
C LEU A 229 20.70 -8.39 -2.69
N ARG A 230 20.30 -8.06 -3.91
CA ARG A 230 20.84 -6.91 -4.66
C ARG A 230 20.55 -5.61 -3.94
N ALA A 231 19.32 -5.39 -3.48
CA ALA A 231 18.94 -4.21 -2.69
C ALA A 231 19.75 -4.13 -1.38
N PHE A 232 19.93 -5.25 -0.69
CA PHE A 232 20.76 -5.32 0.52
C PHE A 232 22.23 -5.00 0.23
N LEU A 233 22.81 -5.54 -0.83
CA LEU A 233 24.21 -5.25 -1.21
C LEU A 233 24.39 -3.79 -1.65
N GLN A 234 23.40 -3.21 -2.32
CA GLN A 234 23.41 -1.79 -2.66
C GLN A 234 23.33 -0.89 -1.42
N SER A 235 22.54 -1.27 -0.42
CA SER A 235 22.47 -0.54 0.85
C SER A 235 23.79 -0.60 1.63
N LEU A 236 24.54 -1.70 1.55
CA LEU A 236 25.85 -1.84 2.15
C LEU A 236 26.93 -0.99 1.44
N SER A 237 26.79 -0.75 0.14
CA SER A 237 27.74 0.09 -0.60
C SER A 237 27.64 1.59 -0.28
N LEU A 238 26.54 2.03 0.37
CA LEU A 238 26.37 3.41 0.86
C LEU A 238 26.98 3.66 2.25
N ILE A 239 27.56 2.64 2.89
CA ILE A 239 28.20 2.75 4.22
C ILE A 239 29.74 2.91 4.12
N HIS A 240 30.26 3.11 2.93
CA HIS A 240 31.68 3.43 2.75
C HIS A 240 31.86 4.89 2.37
N ILE A 241 31.85 5.75 3.39
CA ILE A 241 32.64 7.00 3.49
C ILE A 241 33.05 7.16 4.93
#